data_f4b19b74eaf6099a79411c9a1ab1c9a0
#
_entry.id   f4b19b74eaf6099a79411c9a1ab1c9a0
#
_cell.length_a   1.000
_cell.length_b   1.000
_cell.length_c   1.000
_cell.angle_alpha   90.00
_cell.angle_beta   90.00
_cell.angle_gamma   90.00
#
_symmetry.space_group_name_H-M   'P 1'
#
loop_
_entity.id
_entity.type
_entity.pdbx_description
1 polymer ?
#
loop_
_entity_poly.entity_id
_entity_poly.type
_entity_poly.pdbx_seq_one_letter_code
_entity_poly.pdbx_strand_id
1 'polypeptide(L)'
;ISIITDSSPLTDAFTSTNNSFLLLSTASGGVTFPSSIPPGVRIDDNIRIAIQNNSPVWNPFWFRDKVKNGGVWDYKQLNRAYEDFGNFNYGATGRAFGFSDITLLQEAGIAQVQAGTSRPEWGNPGTRLNPFDPGIPPYGDDPNDQYWIKEGIRYYDEVYARNEGSFYRQFEVFPTDYNFRLF
;
A
#
# COMPACT_ATOMS: atom_id res chain seq x y z
N ILE A 1 40.06 44.48 22.05
CA ILE A 1 39.29 43.98 20.89
C ILE A 1 39.24 42.48 21.00
N SER A 2 38.15 41.94 21.56
CA SER A 2 37.91 40.49 21.68
C SER A 2 37.07 40.03 20.50
N ILE A 3 37.59 39.06 19.76
CA ILE A 3 36.85 38.40 18.69
C ILE A 3 36.16 37.19 19.34
N ILE A 4 34.83 37.19 19.36
CA ILE A 4 34.02 36.03 19.76
C ILE A 4 33.79 35.22 18.50
N THR A 5 34.40 34.05 18.42
CA THR A 5 34.10 33.03 17.41
C THR A 5 32.97 32.16 17.94
N ASP A 6 31.76 32.38 17.43
CA ASP A 6 30.62 31.48 17.66
C ASP A 6 30.74 30.31 16.70
N SER A 7 31.06 29.15 17.25
CA SER A 7 31.05 27.86 16.57
C SER A 7 29.98 26.97 17.17
N SER A 8 28.73 27.16 16.73
CA SER A 8 27.65 26.23 17.04
C SER A 8 27.64 25.10 16.02
N PRO A 9 27.67 23.84 16.44
CA PRO A 9 27.62 22.72 15.50
C PRO A 9 26.17 22.47 15.05
N LEU A 10 26.04 22.29 13.74
CA LEU A 10 24.83 21.82 13.05
C LEU A 10 24.55 20.34 13.39
N THR A 11 24.00 20.08 14.56
CA THR A 11 23.61 18.71 14.99
C THR A 11 22.11 18.49 15.19
N ASP A 12 21.27 19.51 15.02
CA ASP A 12 19.85 19.37 15.37
C ASP A 12 18.91 19.04 14.18
N ALA A 13 19.43 18.84 12.98
CA ALA A 13 18.58 18.54 11.82
C ALA A 13 18.27 17.04 11.61
N PHE A 14 18.98 16.12 12.30
CA PHE A 14 18.84 14.68 12.05
C PHE A 14 17.92 13.93 13.03
N THR A 15 17.53 14.55 14.12
CA THR A 15 16.66 13.94 15.16
C THR A 15 15.16 14.16 14.91
N SER A 16 14.81 15.15 14.08
CA SER A 16 13.39 15.50 13.83
C SER A 16 12.65 14.54 12.91
N THR A 17 13.37 13.84 12.01
CA THR A 17 12.76 12.93 11.03
C THR A 17 12.33 11.59 11.63
N ASN A 18 13.04 11.09 12.63
CA ASN A 18 12.70 9.82 13.28
C ASN A 18 11.51 9.93 14.25
N ASN A 19 11.30 11.10 14.87
CA ASN A 19 10.17 11.32 15.77
C ASN A 19 8.84 11.50 15.01
N SER A 20 8.86 12.05 13.80
CA SER A 20 7.66 12.15 12.96
C SER A 20 7.16 10.79 12.49
N PHE A 21 8.08 9.84 12.23
CA PHE A 21 7.73 8.48 11.83
C PHE A 21 7.12 7.68 13.01
N LEU A 22 7.65 7.84 14.22
CA LEU A 22 7.13 7.21 15.45
C LEU A 22 5.77 7.81 15.87
N LEU A 23 5.54 9.11 15.66
CA LEU A 23 4.25 9.76 15.95
C LEU A 23 3.17 9.36 14.94
N LEU A 24 3.53 9.09 13.68
CA LEU A 24 2.62 8.52 12.67
C LEU A 24 2.21 7.08 13.03
N SER A 25 3.10 6.29 13.61
CA SER A 25 2.81 4.92 14.03
C SER A 25 1.77 4.85 15.17
N THR A 26 1.69 5.85 16.04
CA THR A 26 0.69 5.93 17.11
C THR A 26 -0.65 6.55 16.67
N ALA A 27 -0.66 7.32 15.58
CA ALA A 27 -1.86 7.90 14.98
C ALA A 27 -2.52 7.01 13.91
N SER A 28 -1.89 5.88 13.56
CA SER A 28 -2.25 5.06 12.40
C SER A 28 -3.36 4.03 12.65
N GLY A 29 -4.26 4.24 13.61
CA GLY A 29 -5.44 3.37 13.77
C GLY A 29 -5.13 1.88 14.02
N GLY A 30 -3.92 1.54 14.50
CA GLY A 30 -3.52 0.16 14.76
C GLY A 30 -3.00 -0.61 13.53
N VAL A 31 -2.68 0.08 12.43
CA VAL A 31 -2.01 -0.52 11.27
C VAL A 31 -0.56 -0.85 11.59
N THR A 32 -0.13 -2.06 11.27
CA THR A 32 1.27 -2.49 11.42
C THR A 32 2.05 -2.16 10.16
N PHE A 33 3.26 -1.63 10.32
CA PHE A 33 4.16 -1.35 9.20
C PHE A 33 5.28 -2.39 9.11
N PRO A 34 5.70 -2.76 7.88
CA PRO A 34 6.87 -3.60 7.67
C PRO A 34 8.13 -2.96 8.26
N SER A 35 8.98 -3.79 8.90
CA SER A 35 10.21 -3.33 9.55
C SER A 35 11.29 -2.87 8.57
N SER A 36 11.24 -3.36 7.33
CA SER A 36 12.22 -3.08 6.28
C SER A 36 11.55 -2.43 5.07
N ILE A 37 11.93 -1.19 4.78
CA ILE A 37 11.42 -0.41 3.64
C ILE A 37 12.61 -0.07 2.73
N PRO A 38 12.49 -0.21 1.40
CA PRO A 38 13.56 0.16 0.47
C PRO A 38 13.92 1.65 0.61
N PRO A 39 15.22 2.01 0.61
CA PRO A 39 15.65 3.39 0.72
C PRO A 39 15.02 4.27 -0.39
N GLY A 40 14.51 5.45 0.00
CA GLY A 40 13.90 6.42 -0.92
C GLY A 40 12.49 6.06 -1.38
N VAL A 41 11.92 4.93 -0.99
CA VAL A 41 10.55 4.55 -1.31
C VAL A 41 9.60 5.08 -0.24
N ARG A 42 8.51 5.71 -0.68
CA ARG A 42 7.42 6.18 0.17
C ARG A 42 6.12 5.55 -0.29
N ILE A 43 5.41 4.90 0.61
CA ILE A 43 4.13 4.25 0.31
C ILE A 43 3.09 5.25 -0.24
N ASP A 44 3.04 6.46 0.31
CA ASP A 44 2.09 7.49 -0.12
C ASP A 44 2.33 7.95 -1.56
N ASP A 45 3.58 7.96 -2.02
CA ASP A 45 3.90 8.29 -3.42
C ASP A 45 3.39 7.18 -4.36
N ASN A 46 3.54 5.92 -3.98
CA ASN A 46 3.01 4.79 -4.75
C ASN A 46 1.48 4.79 -4.78
N ILE A 47 0.83 5.08 -3.65
CA ILE A 47 -0.63 5.24 -3.56
C ILE A 47 -1.10 6.35 -4.49
N ARG A 48 -0.44 7.51 -4.47
CA ARG A 48 -0.79 8.64 -5.33
C ARG A 48 -0.65 8.29 -6.82
N ILE A 49 0.40 7.56 -7.19
CA ILE A 49 0.59 7.04 -8.55
C ILE A 49 -0.55 6.06 -8.92
N ALA A 50 -0.96 5.19 -8.01
CA ALA A 50 -2.08 4.26 -8.25
C ALA A 50 -3.40 5.01 -8.48
N ILE A 51 -3.72 6.00 -7.62
CA ILE A 51 -4.92 6.85 -7.77
C ILE A 51 -4.92 7.58 -9.12
N GLN A 52 -3.80 8.18 -9.52
CA GLN A 52 -3.69 8.91 -10.79
C GLN A 52 -3.88 8.04 -12.02
N ASN A 53 -3.64 6.74 -11.90
CA ASN A 53 -3.81 5.77 -12.99
C ASN A 53 -5.12 4.96 -12.89
N ASN A 54 -5.93 5.18 -11.87
CA ASN A 54 -7.31 4.72 -11.79
C ASN A 54 -8.17 5.62 -12.68
N SER A 55 -8.05 5.44 -14.00
CA SER A 55 -8.74 6.22 -15.03
C SER A 55 -10.20 5.76 -15.24
N PRO A 56 -11.09 6.61 -15.80
CA PRO A 56 -12.42 6.21 -16.26
C PRO A 56 -12.41 5.03 -17.23
N VAL A 57 -11.33 4.85 -17.97
CA VAL A 57 -11.04 3.62 -18.72
C VAL A 57 -10.16 2.74 -17.84
N TRP A 58 -10.78 2.02 -16.92
CA TRP A 58 -10.09 1.15 -15.98
C TRP A 58 -9.22 0.12 -16.70
N ASN A 59 -7.90 0.18 -16.44
CA ASN A 59 -6.91 -0.70 -17.07
C ASN A 59 -6.16 -1.52 -16.00
N PRO A 60 -6.66 -2.70 -15.62
CA PRO A 60 -6.02 -3.54 -14.62
C PRO A 60 -4.62 -4.04 -15.05
N PHE A 61 -4.33 -4.06 -16.35
CA PHE A 61 -3.02 -4.47 -16.85
C PHE A 61 -1.92 -3.50 -16.45
N TRP A 62 -2.23 -2.20 -16.33
CA TRP A 62 -1.29 -1.22 -15.82
C TRP A 62 -0.84 -1.56 -14.39
N PHE A 63 -1.78 -1.87 -13.50
CA PHE A 63 -1.47 -2.25 -12.12
C PHE A 63 -0.67 -3.55 -12.06
N ARG A 64 -1.12 -4.58 -12.81
CA ARG A 64 -0.42 -5.87 -12.91
C ARG A 64 1.03 -5.67 -13.35
N ASP A 65 1.30 -4.81 -14.34
CA ASP A 65 2.67 -4.55 -14.83
C ASP A 65 3.56 -3.88 -13.77
N LYS A 66 2.99 -3.15 -12.81
CA LYS A 66 3.73 -2.59 -11.68
C LYS A 66 4.15 -3.64 -10.67
N VAL A 67 3.24 -4.58 -10.33
CA VAL A 67 3.39 -5.49 -9.20
C VAL A 67 3.88 -6.91 -9.58
N LYS A 68 3.86 -7.28 -10.87
CA LYS A 68 4.34 -8.58 -11.33
C LYS A 68 5.83 -8.78 -11.05
N ASN A 69 6.30 -10.03 -11.11
CA ASN A 69 7.74 -10.33 -11.03
C ASN A 69 8.54 -9.48 -12.04
N GLY A 70 9.57 -8.78 -11.55
CA GLY A 70 10.36 -7.82 -12.32
C GLY A 70 9.67 -6.48 -12.59
N GLY A 71 8.49 -6.23 -12.05
CA GLY A 71 7.83 -4.93 -12.08
C GLY A 71 8.51 -3.92 -11.13
N VAL A 72 8.23 -2.63 -11.35
CA VAL A 72 8.87 -1.55 -10.55
C VAL A 72 8.50 -1.57 -9.07
N TRP A 73 7.43 -2.28 -8.70
CA TRP A 73 6.99 -2.47 -7.32
C TRP A 73 7.26 -3.87 -6.78
N ASP A 74 8.05 -4.68 -7.50
CA ASP A 74 8.55 -5.98 -7.03
C ASP A 74 9.79 -5.79 -6.15
N TYR A 75 9.57 -5.27 -4.95
CA TYR A 75 10.63 -4.88 -4.04
C TYR A 75 11.48 -6.04 -3.53
N LYS A 76 10.93 -7.26 -3.48
CA LYS A 76 11.69 -8.46 -3.08
C LYS A 76 12.85 -8.79 -4.03
N GLN A 77 12.81 -8.32 -5.30
CA GLN A 77 13.92 -8.46 -6.23
C GLN A 77 15.11 -7.56 -5.87
N LEU A 78 14.87 -6.44 -5.21
CA LEU A 78 15.94 -5.57 -4.72
C LEU A 78 16.66 -6.18 -3.51
N ASN A 79 15.89 -6.69 -2.57
CA ASN A 79 16.35 -7.42 -1.40
C ASN A 79 15.19 -8.22 -0.82
N ARG A 80 15.43 -9.49 -0.47
CA ARG A 80 14.40 -10.34 0.13
C ARG A 80 13.84 -9.79 1.45
N ALA A 81 14.60 -8.98 2.17
CA ALA A 81 14.12 -8.30 3.37
C ALA A 81 12.97 -7.30 3.11
N TYR A 82 12.72 -6.94 1.86
CA TYR A 82 11.61 -6.06 1.46
C TYR A 82 10.35 -6.81 1.01
N GLU A 83 10.28 -8.12 1.20
CA GLU A 83 9.12 -8.95 0.81
C GLU A 83 7.84 -8.47 1.52
N ASP A 84 7.91 -8.29 2.84
CA ASP A 84 6.80 -7.75 3.65
C ASP A 84 6.31 -6.38 3.14
N PHE A 85 7.26 -5.48 2.83
CA PHE A 85 6.92 -4.19 2.25
C PHE A 85 6.31 -4.32 0.84
N GLY A 86 6.78 -5.25 0.03
CA GLY A 86 6.20 -5.55 -1.28
C GLY A 86 4.73 -5.92 -1.19
N ASN A 87 4.38 -6.81 -0.28
CA ASN A 87 3.02 -7.25 -0.03
C ASN A 87 2.14 -6.14 0.57
N PHE A 88 2.68 -5.37 1.51
CA PHE A 88 2.01 -4.17 2.04
C PHE A 88 1.73 -3.14 0.95
N ASN A 89 2.74 -2.83 0.12
CA ASN A 89 2.59 -1.92 -1.01
C ASN A 89 1.55 -2.41 -2.02
N TYR A 90 1.54 -3.72 -2.32
CA TYR A 90 0.54 -4.32 -3.21
C TYR A 90 -0.88 -4.12 -2.69
N GLY A 91 -1.11 -4.37 -1.40
CA GLY A 91 -2.41 -4.16 -0.76
C GLY A 91 -2.85 -2.70 -0.79
N ALA A 92 -1.98 -1.77 -0.36
CA ALA A 92 -2.29 -0.35 -0.30
C ALA A 92 -2.54 0.27 -1.68
N THR A 93 -1.66 -0.01 -2.64
CA THR A 93 -1.77 0.54 -4.00
C THR A 93 -2.89 -0.10 -4.81
N GLY A 94 -3.14 -1.40 -4.61
CA GLY A 94 -4.24 -2.11 -5.24
C GLY A 94 -5.60 -1.60 -4.77
N ARG A 95 -5.74 -1.33 -3.47
CA ARG A 95 -6.93 -0.72 -2.89
C ARG A 95 -7.13 0.70 -3.43
N ALA A 96 -6.08 1.50 -3.48
CA ALA A 96 -6.06 2.83 -4.07
C ALA A 96 -6.44 2.85 -5.56
N PHE A 97 -6.04 1.82 -6.30
CA PHE A 97 -6.37 1.64 -7.72
C PHE A 97 -7.83 1.20 -7.93
N GLY A 98 -8.55 0.79 -6.87
CA GLY A 98 -9.98 0.46 -6.91
C GLY A 98 -10.31 -1.03 -6.87
N PHE A 99 -9.35 -1.91 -6.61
CA PHE A 99 -9.66 -3.32 -6.38
C PHE A 99 -10.34 -3.54 -5.02
N SER A 100 -11.21 -4.55 -4.96
CA SER A 100 -11.73 -5.03 -3.67
C SER A 100 -10.69 -5.85 -2.92
N ASP A 101 -10.83 -5.92 -1.60
CA ASP A 101 -9.96 -6.71 -0.73
C ASP A 101 -9.90 -8.16 -1.19
N ILE A 102 -11.06 -8.76 -1.44
CA ILE A 102 -11.16 -10.15 -1.88
C ILE A 102 -10.43 -10.38 -3.21
N THR A 103 -10.53 -9.43 -4.15
CA THR A 103 -9.81 -9.51 -5.41
C THR A 103 -8.30 -9.53 -5.19
N LEU A 104 -7.79 -8.63 -4.36
CA LEU A 104 -6.36 -8.54 -4.08
C LEU A 104 -5.83 -9.83 -3.43
N LEU A 105 -6.56 -10.35 -2.44
CA LEU A 105 -6.17 -11.56 -1.72
C LEU A 105 -6.20 -12.80 -2.60
N GLN A 106 -7.22 -12.95 -3.46
CA GLN A 106 -7.32 -14.06 -4.41
C GLN A 106 -6.26 -14.00 -5.51
N GLU A 107 -5.97 -12.79 -6.03
CA GLU A 107 -4.95 -12.63 -7.06
C GLU A 107 -3.54 -12.98 -6.56
N ALA A 108 -3.22 -12.61 -5.32
CA ALA A 108 -1.97 -13.03 -4.68
C ALA A 108 -1.90 -14.56 -4.59
N GLY A 109 -2.99 -15.20 -4.15
CA GLY A 109 -3.08 -16.66 -4.10
C GLY A 109 -2.96 -17.33 -5.47
N ILE A 110 -3.61 -16.78 -6.51
CA ILE A 110 -3.46 -17.26 -7.90
C ILE A 110 -2.00 -17.19 -8.33
N ALA A 111 -1.32 -16.07 -8.05
CA ALA A 111 0.08 -15.91 -8.40
C ALA A 111 0.97 -16.93 -7.68
N GLN A 112 0.72 -17.19 -6.40
CA GLN A 112 1.44 -18.18 -5.59
C GLN A 112 1.25 -19.61 -6.12
N VAL A 113 0.01 -19.97 -6.48
CA VAL A 113 -0.31 -21.28 -7.10
C VAL A 113 0.36 -21.43 -8.45
N GLN A 114 0.32 -20.39 -9.30
CA GLN A 114 0.95 -20.41 -10.62
C GLN A 114 2.47 -20.49 -10.54
N ALA A 115 3.07 -19.91 -9.51
CA ALA A 115 4.51 -20.03 -9.24
C ALA A 115 4.92 -21.43 -8.72
N GLY A 116 3.95 -22.30 -8.39
CA GLY A 116 4.21 -23.63 -7.83
C GLY A 116 4.75 -23.62 -6.41
N THR A 117 4.57 -22.52 -5.68
CA THR A 117 5.07 -22.32 -4.31
C THR A 117 3.97 -22.36 -3.27
N SER A 118 2.71 -22.51 -3.67
CA SER A 118 1.56 -22.70 -2.79
C SER A 118 1.64 -24.05 -2.04
N ARG A 119 0.97 -24.12 -0.90
CA ARG A 119 0.85 -25.35 -0.07
C ARG A 119 -0.61 -25.76 0.10
N PRO A 120 -0.92 -27.06 0.24
CA PRO A 120 -2.29 -27.53 0.41
C PRO A 120 -3.02 -26.91 1.61
N GLU A 121 -2.32 -26.65 2.70
CA GLU A 121 -2.86 -26.04 3.91
C GLU A 121 -3.17 -24.54 3.78
N TRP A 122 -2.79 -23.91 2.68
CA TRP A 122 -3.06 -22.51 2.41
C TRP A 122 -4.39 -22.26 1.67
N GLY A 123 -5.26 -23.25 1.63
CA GLY A 123 -6.55 -23.14 0.96
C GLY A 123 -6.43 -23.06 -0.57
N ASN A 124 -7.33 -22.32 -1.20
CA ASN A 124 -7.31 -22.15 -2.66
C ASN A 124 -7.93 -20.79 -3.06
N PRO A 125 -7.52 -20.21 -4.21
CA PRO A 125 -8.03 -18.92 -4.66
C PRO A 125 -9.48 -18.91 -5.15
N GLY A 126 -10.10 -20.10 -5.30
CA GLY A 126 -11.42 -20.24 -5.91
C GLY A 126 -11.40 -19.98 -7.43
N THR A 127 -12.59 -19.85 -7.98
CA THR A 127 -12.78 -19.59 -9.40
C THR A 127 -13.42 -18.22 -9.61
N ARG A 128 -12.65 -17.25 -10.09
CA ARG A 128 -13.05 -15.85 -10.28
C ARG A 128 -14.43 -15.61 -10.89
N LEU A 129 -14.85 -16.47 -11.78
CA LEU A 129 -16.11 -16.34 -12.53
C LEU A 129 -17.25 -17.15 -11.93
N ASN A 130 -16.99 -17.90 -10.86
CA ASN A 130 -17.98 -18.72 -10.21
C ASN A 130 -18.31 -18.19 -8.81
N PRO A 131 -19.44 -17.52 -8.60
CA PRO A 131 -19.83 -16.99 -7.30
C PRO A 131 -20.09 -18.09 -6.25
N PHE A 132 -20.20 -19.35 -6.69
CA PHE A 132 -20.37 -20.52 -5.81
C PHE A 132 -19.02 -21.14 -5.40
N ASP A 133 -17.88 -20.61 -5.89
CA ASP A 133 -16.55 -21.03 -5.51
C ASP A 133 -15.72 -19.79 -5.10
N PRO A 134 -16.01 -19.22 -3.92
CA PRO A 134 -15.34 -18.00 -3.45
C PRO A 134 -13.90 -18.23 -3.00
N GLY A 135 -13.39 -19.46 -3.08
CA GLY A 135 -12.10 -19.85 -2.55
C GLY A 135 -12.08 -20.05 -1.03
N ILE A 136 -10.96 -20.53 -0.55
CA ILE A 136 -10.72 -20.80 0.88
C ILE A 136 -9.47 -20.02 1.32
N PRO A 137 -9.60 -19.09 2.28
CA PRO A 137 -8.44 -18.36 2.81
C PRO A 137 -7.35 -19.29 3.37
N PRO A 138 -6.09 -18.91 3.25
CA PRO A 138 -5.53 -17.72 2.64
C PRO A 138 -5.40 -17.74 1.10
N TYR A 139 -6.34 -18.40 0.42
CA TYR A 139 -6.50 -18.41 -1.04
C TYR A 139 -5.35 -19.06 -1.83
N GLY A 140 -4.58 -19.94 -1.19
CA GLY A 140 -3.40 -20.56 -1.80
C GLY A 140 -2.12 -19.73 -1.64
N ASP A 141 -2.19 -18.61 -0.93
CA ASP A 141 -1.07 -17.72 -0.66
C ASP A 141 -0.43 -17.98 0.72
N ASP A 142 0.81 -17.53 0.93
CA ASP A 142 1.44 -17.58 2.25
C ASP A 142 0.64 -16.73 3.24
N PRO A 143 0.30 -17.26 4.42
CA PRO A 143 -0.41 -16.50 5.46
C PRO A 143 0.29 -15.19 5.86
N ASN A 144 1.63 -15.15 5.86
CA ASN A 144 2.39 -13.93 6.12
C ASN A 144 2.21 -12.88 5.01
N ASP A 145 2.24 -13.32 3.75
CA ASP A 145 2.02 -12.43 2.60
C ASP A 145 0.61 -11.83 2.66
N GLN A 146 -0.41 -12.67 2.92
CA GLN A 146 -1.80 -12.24 3.13
C GLN A 146 -1.95 -11.25 4.30
N TYR A 147 -1.19 -11.44 5.38
CA TYR A 147 -1.20 -10.50 6.50
C TYR A 147 -0.73 -9.13 6.06
N TRP A 148 0.41 -9.04 5.37
CA TRP A 148 0.95 -7.75 4.91
C TRP A 148 0.09 -7.10 3.83
N ILE A 149 -0.54 -7.86 2.94
CA ILE A 149 -1.53 -7.35 1.98
C ILE A 149 -2.69 -6.67 2.72
N LYS A 150 -3.26 -7.32 3.74
CA LYS A 150 -4.35 -6.76 4.55
C LYS A 150 -3.93 -5.51 5.32
N GLU A 151 -2.73 -5.48 5.89
CA GLU A 151 -2.23 -4.28 6.56
C GLU A 151 -2.05 -3.11 5.58
N GLY A 152 -1.62 -3.37 4.34
CA GLY A 152 -1.58 -2.37 3.28
C GLY A 152 -2.96 -1.84 2.89
N ILE A 153 -3.95 -2.71 2.74
CA ILE A 153 -5.35 -2.32 2.49
C ILE A 153 -5.86 -1.42 3.62
N ARG A 154 -5.66 -1.84 4.88
CA ARG A 154 -6.04 -1.07 6.05
C ARG A 154 -5.36 0.29 6.09
N TYR A 155 -4.06 0.35 5.74
CA TYR A 155 -3.34 1.61 5.67
C TYR A 155 -4.02 2.60 4.70
N TYR A 156 -4.36 2.14 3.52
CA TYR A 156 -5.08 2.99 2.57
C TYR A 156 -6.43 3.46 3.12
N ASP A 157 -7.27 2.56 3.60
CA ASP A 157 -8.64 2.86 4.02
C ASP A 157 -8.68 3.68 5.33
N GLU A 158 -7.84 3.35 6.32
CA GLU A 158 -7.92 3.92 7.66
C GLU A 158 -6.97 5.11 7.89
N VAL A 159 -5.88 5.20 7.14
CA VAL A 159 -4.86 6.24 7.34
C VAL A 159 -4.82 7.21 6.16
N TYR A 160 -4.47 6.71 4.97
CA TYR A 160 -4.25 7.57 3.80
C TYR A 160 -5.53 8.30 3.37
N ALA A 161 -6.61 7.57 3.10
CA ALA A 161 -7.86 8.14 2.61
C ALA A 161 -8.53 9.08 3.63
N ARG A 162 -8.39 8.80 4.94
CA ARG A 162 -8.91 9.68 5.99
C ARG A 162 -8.11 10.99 6.10
N ASN A 163 -6.79 10.92 5.98
CA ASN A 163 -5.92 12.09 6.06
C ASN A 163 -6.14 13.00 4.84
N GLU A 164 -6.21 12.45 3.62
CA GLU A 164 -6.53 13.21 2.43
C GLU A 164 -7.92 13.85 2.51
N GLY A 165 -8.93 13.11 2.96
CA GLY A 165 -10.28 13.65 3.17
C GLY A 165 -10.35 14.73 4.24
N SER A 166 -9.48 14.70 5.26
CA SER A 166 -9.34 15.75 6.28
C SER A 166 -8.68 17.00 5.71
N PHE A 167 -7.63 16.82 4.90
CA PHE A 167 -6.93 17.91 4.23
C PHE A 167 -7.86 18.70 3.32
N TYR A 168 -8.62 18.04 2.46
CA TYR A 168 -9.57 18.70 1.57
C TYR A 168 -10.70 19.43 2.32
N ARG A 169 -11.20 18.88 3.43
CA ARG A 169 -12.19 19.56 4.29
C ARG A 169 -11.64 20.80 4.96
N GLN A 170 -10.37 20.81 5.33
CA GLN A 170 -9.74 21.95 6.02
C GLN A 170 -9.55 23.16 5.09
N PHE A 171 -9.43 22.93 3.79
CA PHE A 171 -9.22 24.01 2.81
C PHE A 171 -10.47 24.47 2.07
N GLU A 172 -11.68 23.93 2.43
CA GLU A 172 -12.97 24.31 1.82
C GLU A 172 -12.95 24.42 0.28
N VAL A 173 -12.17 23.59 -0.41
CA VAL A 173 -11.96 23.66 -1.85
C VAL A 173 -12.86 22.64 -2.57
N PHE A 174 -14.12 22.53 -2.16
CA PHE A 174 -15.15 21.91 -3.00
C PHE A 174 -16.11 22.99 -3.50
N PRO A 175 -16.14 23.27 -4.80
CA PRO A 175 -17.30 23.95 -5.36
C PRO A 175 -18.51 23.06 -5.08
N THR A 176 -19.49 23.58 -4.35
CA THR A 176 -20.71 22.88 -3.90
C THR A 176 -21.69 22.57 -5.03
N ASP A 177 -21.27 22.55 -6.31
CA ASP A 177 -22.15 22.46 -7.46
C ASP A 177 -21.78 21.35 -8.47
N TYR A 178 -21.60 20.11 -7.98
CA TYR A 178 -21.72 18.95 -8.87
C TYR A 178 -22.84 18.03 -8.40
N ASN A 179 -24.10 18.47 -8.68
CA ASN A 179 -25.25 17.60 -8.72
C ASN A 179 -25.11 16.66 -9.93
N PHE A 180 -24.43 15.53 -9.77
CA PHE A 180 -24.59 14.42 -10.70
C PHE A 180 -25.95 13.76 -10.44
N ARG A 181 -26.99 14.18 -11.18
CA ARG A 181 -28.16 13.35 -11.39
C ARG A 181 -27.78 12.24 -12.34
N LEU A 182 -27.75 11.01 -11.82
CA LEU A 182 -27.78 9.80 -12.64
C LEU A 182 -29.19 9.72 -13.26
N PHE A 183 -29.24 9.77 -14.60
CA PHE A 183 -30.36 9.30 -15.36
C PHE A 183 -30.16 7.83 -15.68
#